data_70337da3b48904e198685dba65e9f8f8
#
_entry.id   70337da3b48904e198685dba65e9f8f8
#
_cell.length_a   1.000
_cell.length_b   1.000
_cell.length_c   1.000
_cell.angle_alpha   90.00
_cell.angle_beta   90.00
_cell.angle_gamma   90.00
#
_symmetry.space_group_name_H-M   'P 1'
#
loop_
_entity.id
_entity.type
_entity.pdbx_description
1 polymer ?
#
loop_
_entity_poly.entity_id
_entity_poly.type
_entity_poly.pdbx_seq_one_letter_code
_entity_poly.pdbx_strand_id
1 'polypeptide(L)'
;MTSSDKRTTHFGYQDVPVEEKAARVADVFHSVAARYDVMNDLMSFGIHRLWKRLTIERAGVRPGHSVLDIAGGTGDLTAKFSRLVGPRGRVVLADINESMLRVGRDKLLDRGVGGNVEYVQANAETLPFPDNTFDCITIAFGLRNVTDKDAALRSMARVLKPGGRLLVLEFSKPGNPLLNRAYDDYSFHLLPRMGQLVAGDADSYRYLAESIRMHPDQETLKGMMQAAGLERVEYTNLTGGIVALHRGIKL
;
A
#
# COMPACT_ATOMS: atom_id res chain seq x y z
N MET A 1 -11.75 17.63 -36.01
CA MET A 1 -10.79 16.80 -35.24
C MET A 1 -10.84 17.31 -33.82
N THR A 2 -11.65 16.71 -32.98
CA THR A 2 -11.84 17.08 -31.57
C THR A 2 -10.60 16.61 -30.79
N SER A 3 -9.83 17.55 -30.25
CA SER A 3 -8.81 17.28 -29.26
C SER A 3 -9.48 16.57 -28.09
N SER A 4 -9.27 15.27 -27.99
CA SER A 4 -9.62 14.49 -26.80
C SER A 4 -8.79 15.07 -25.66
N ASP A 5 -9.47 15.71 -24.72
CA ASP A 5 -8.87 16.23 -23.49
C ASP A 5 -8.37 15.00 -22.68
N LYS A 6 -7.14 14.57 -22.95
CA LYS A 6 -6.54 13.41 -22.26
C LYS A 6 -6.37 13.81 -20.81
N ARG A 7 -7.19 13.23 -19.93
CA ARG A 7 -7.05 13.40 -18.48
C ARG A 7 -5.65 12.98 -18.06
N THR A 8 -4.94 13.89 -17.39
CA THR A 8 -3.61 13.62 -16.85
C THR A 8 -3.67 13.30 -15.37
N THR A 9 -2.66 12.60 -14.90
CA THR A 9 -2.42 12.30 -13.48
C THR A 9 -0.93 12.40 -13.21
N HIS A 10 -0.54 12.47 -11.95
CA HIS A 10 0.86 12.54 -11.58
C HIS A 10 1.53 11.15 -11.52
N PHE A 11 2.76 11.05 -12.00
CA PHE A 11 3.70 9.97 -11.81
C PHE A 11 4.97 10.56 -11.20
N GLY A 12 5.10 10.51 -9.87
CA GLY A 12 6.02 11.39 -9.16
C GLY A 12 5.64 12.84 -9.44
N TYR A 13 6.60 13.65 -9.85
CA TYR A 13 6.40 15.05 -10.23
C TYR A 13 6.05 15.27 -11.71
N GLN A 14 5.95 14.19 -12.49
CA GLN A 14 5.59 14.27 -13.91
C GLN A 14 4.09 14.11 -14.11
N ASP A 15 3.51 14.91 -15.00
CA ASP A 15 2.16 14.70 -15.50
C ASP A 15 2.17 13.67 -16.62
N VAL A 16 1.38 12.63 -16.47
CA VAL A 16 1.25 11.54 -17.44
C VAL A 16 -0.22 11.29 -17.77
N PRO A 17 -0.55 10.74 -18.95
CA PRO A 17 -1.89 10.27 -19.25
C PRO A 17 -2.36 9.25 -18.18
N VAL A 18 -3.64 9.34 -17.78
CA VAL A 18 -4.22 8.45 -16.76
C VAL A 18 -4.02 6.98 -17.11
N GLU A 19 -4.21 6.64 -18.38
CA GLU A 19 -4.06 5.28 -18.93
C GLU A 19 -2.64 4.73 -18.86
N GLU A 20 -1.61 5.59 -18.83
CA GLU A 20 -0.21 5.19 -18.79
C GLU A 20 0.33 4.97 -17.37
N LYS A 21 -0.28 5.61 -16.36
CA LYS A 21 0.28 5.60 -14.99
C LYS A 21 0.44 4.19 -14.43
N ALA A 22 -0.57 3.34 -14.59
CA ALA A 22 -0.53 1.98 -14.07
C ALA A 22 0.61 1.15 -14.68
N ALA A 23 0.84 1.30 -15.99
CA ALA A 23 1.95 0.63 -16.68
C ALA A 23 3.31 1.13 -16.19
N ARG A 24 3.50 2.46 -16.07
CA ARG A 24 4.76 3.04 -15.56
C ARG A 24 5.05 2.63 -14.11
N VAL A 25 4.02 2.58 -13.27
CA VAL A 25 4.16 2.07 -11.89
C VAL A 25 4.54 0.59 -11.90
N ALA A 26 3.93 -0.21 -12.79
CA ALA A 26 4.26 -1.62 -12.92
C ALA A 26 5.72 -1.84 -13.33
N ASP A 27 6.26 -1.02 -14.25
CA ASP A 27 7.67 -1.08 -14.67
C ASP A 27 8.63 -0.80 -13.51
N VAL A 28 8.34 0.23 -12.68
CA VAL A 28 9.11 0.52 -11.46
C VAL A 28 9.14 -0.68 -10.52
N PHE A 29 7.98 -1.29 -10.24
CA PHE A 29 7.92 -2.44 -9.34
C PHE A 29 8.49 -3.71 -9.94
N HIS A 30 8.43 -3.87 -11.28
CA HIS A 30 9.07 -4.99 -11.96
C HIS A 30 10.60 -4.93 -11.81
N SER A 31 11.22 -3.75 -11.98
CA SER A 31 12.68 -3.58 -11.87
C SER A 31 13.18 -3.87 -10.45
N VAL A 32 12.40 -3.56 -9.43
CA VAL A 32 12.81 -3.71 -8.02
C VAL A 32 12.26 -4.98 -7.34
N ALA A 33 11.39 -5.76 -7.99
CA ALA A 33 10.67 -6.88 -7.37
C ALA A 33 11.59 -7.86 -6.62
N ALA A 34 12.70 -8.27 -7.23
CA ALA A 34 13.66 -9.18 -6.63
C ALA A 34 14.42 -8.59 -5.42
N ARG A 35 14.48 -7.27 -5.31
CA ARG A 35 15.19 -6.52 -4.24
C ARG A 35 14.24 -5.66 -3.40
N TYR A 36 12.96 -5.87 -3.53
CA TYR A 36 11.92 -5.05 -2.90
C TYR A 36 12.09 -4.95 -1.37
N ASP A 37 12.40 -6.05 -0.71
CA ASP A 37 12.62 -6.05 0.74
C ASP A 37 13.87 -5.23 1.12
N VAL A 38 14.94 -5.32 0.34
CA VAL A 38 16.17 -4.52 0.52
C VAL A 38 15.86 -3.04 0.34
N MET A 39 15.07 -2.69 -0.68
CA MET A 39 14.62 -1.33 -0.92
C MET A 39 13.83 -0.77 0.28
N ASN A 40 12.88 -1.55 0.82
CA ASN A 40 12.11 -1.15 1.99
C ASN A 40 13.01 -1.01 3.23
N ASP A 41 13.99 -1.90 3.43
CA ASP A 41 14.95 -1.80 4.52
C ASP A 41 15.79 -0.50 4.39
N LEU A 42 16.28 -0.17 3.21
CA LEU A 42 17.03 1.06 2.96
C LEU A 42 16.16 2.30 3.21
N MET A 43 14.94 2.34 2.65
CA MET A 43 14.03 3.49 2.81
C MET A 43 13.62 3.76 4.25
N SER A 44 13.58 2.75 5.09
CA SER A 44 13.05 2.83 6.45
C SER A 44 14.05 2.46 7.54
N PHE A 45 15.30 2.17 7.20
CA PHE A 45 16.27 1.59 8.14
C PHE A 45 15.70 0.36 8.90
N GLY A 46 14.90 -0.46 8.20
CA GLY A 46 14.24 -1.64 8.76
C GLY A 46 13.04 -1.37 9.68
N ILE A 47 12.73 -0.11 9.98
CA ILE A 47 11.63 0.29 10.87
C ILE A 47 10.26 -0.09 10.27
N HIS A 48 10.14 -0.25 8.94
CA HIS A 48 8.89 -0.69 8.30
C HIS A 48 8.32 -1.99 8.89
N ARG A 49 9.17 -2.86 9.43
CA ARG A 49 8.76 -4.11 10.08
C ARG A 49 7.97 -3.85 11.37
N LEU A 50 8.36 -2.81 12.12
CA LEU A 50 7.62 -2.37 13.31
C LEU A 50 6.28 -1.73 12.92
N TRP A 51 6.25 -0.90 11.88
CA TRP A 51 5.00 -0.31 11.39
C TRP A 51 4.03 -1.39 10.92
N LYS A 52 4.51 -2.37 10.13
CA LYS A 52 3.70 -3.53 9.70
C LYS A 52 3.19 -4.35 10.89
N ARG A 53 4.01 -4.53 11.94
CA ARG A 53 3.58 -5.22 13.16
C ARG A 53 2.43 -4.48 13.85
N LEU A 54 2.56 -3.17 14.02
CA LEU A 54 1.50 -2.35 14.62
C LEU A 54 0.21 -2.40 13.78
N THR A 55 0.32 -2.40 12.45
CA THR A 55 -0.83 -2.55 11.55
C THR A 55 -1.57 -3.87 11.82
N ILE A 56 -0.85 -4.98 11.95
CA ILE A 56 -1.43 -6.29 12.30
C ILE A 56 -2.14 -6.25 13.65
N GLU A 57 -1.53 -5.65 14.67
CA GLU A 57 -2.10 -5.54 16.01
C GLU A 57 -3.39 -4.70 16.00
N ARG A 58 -3.42 -3.61 15.22
CA ARG A 58 -4.59 -2.71 15.10
C ARG A 58 -5.68 -3.25 14.17
N ALA A 59 -5.37 -4.22 13.31
CA ALA A 59 -6.34 -4.85 12.43
C ALA A 59 -7.44 -5.61 13.19
N GLY A 60 -7.14 -6.14 14.36
CA GLY A 60 -8.10 -6.87 15.19
C GLY A 60 -8.63 -8.13 14.51
N VAL A 61 -7.82 -8.73 13.64
CA VAL A 61 -8.14 -9.98 12.93
C VAL A 61 -8.22 -11.14 13.92
N ARG A 62 -9.20 -12.02 13.72
CA ARG A 62 -9.49 -13.18 14.58
C ARG A 62 -9.51 -14.47 13.75
N PRO A 63 -9.38 -15.64 14.38
CA PRO A 63 -9.59 -16.93 13.73
C PRO A 63 -10.93 -16.99 12.98
N GLY A 64 -10.90 -17.47 11.74
CA GLY A 64 -12.06 -17.59 10.86
C GLY A 64 -12.39 -16.33 10.05
N HIS A 65 -11.70 -15.20 10.26
CA HIS A 65 -11.91 -13.98 9.45
C HIS A 65 -11.45 -14.16 8.00
N SER A 66 -12.08 -13.39 7.11
CA SER A 66 -11.68 -13.18 5.72
C SER A 66 -10.95 -11.84 5.60
N VAL A 67 -9.70 -11.86 5.16
CA VAL A 67 -8.84 -10.67 5.08
C VAL A 67 -8.41 -10.44 3.64
N LEU A 68 -8.40 -9.18 3.20
CA LEU A 68 -7.86 -8.75 1.91
C LEU A 68 -6.63 -7.86 2.14
N ASP A 69 -5.49 -8.26 1.60
CA ASP A 69 -4.24 -7.51 1.63
C ASP A 69 -3.97 -6.95 0.22
N ILE A 70 -4.29 -5.67 0.03
CA ILE A 70 -4.21 -4.98 -1.28
C ILE A 70 -2.82 -4.39 -1.44
N ALA A 71 -2.29 -4.45 -2.67
CA ALA A 71 -0.90 -4.15 -2.97
C ALA A 71 0.03 -4.93 -2.02
N GLY A 72 -0.33 -6.20 -1.78
CA GLY A 72 0.34 -7.05 -0.79
C GLY A 72 1.77 -7.43 -1.16
N GLY A 73 2.14 -7.23 -2.42
CA GLY A 73 3.51 -7.37 -2.91
C GLY A 73 4.11 -8.73 -2.57
N THR A 74 5.20 -8.72 -1.78
CA THR A 74 5.91 -9.93 -1.36
C THR A 74 5.23 -10.69 -0.20
N GLY A 75 4.03 -10.28 0.25
CA GLY A 75 3.18 -11.03 1.17
C GLY A 75 3.56 -10.95 2.65
N ASP A 76 4.27 -9.92 3.09
CA ASP A 76 4.71 -9.81 4.49
C ASP A 76 3.55 -9.69 5.50
N LEU A 77 2.51 -8.91 5.18
CA LEU A 77 1.30 -8.83 5.99
C LEU A 77 0.46 -10.08 5.84
N THR A 78 0.29 -10.55 4.61
CA THR A 78 -0.43 -11.79 4.26
C THR A 78 0.08 -12.98 5.07
N ALA A 79 1.40 -13.18 5.21
CA ALA A 79 1.99 -14.26 6.00
C ALA A 79 1.56 -14.21 7.48
N LYS A 80 1.44 -13.02 8.04
CA LYS A 80 1.02 -12.82 9.43
C LYS A 80 -0.49 -13.01 9.58
N PHE A 81 -1.29 -12.48 8.66
CA PHE A 81 -2.73 -12.66 8.66
C PHE A 81 -3.13 -14.11 8.48
N SER A 82 -2.47 -14.87 7.59
CA SER A 82 -2.71 -16.29 7.38
C SER A 82 -2.64 -17.09 8.70
N ARG A 83 -1.64 -16.81 9.53
CA ARG A 83 -1.49 -17.44 10.85
C ARG A 83 -2.59 -17.02 11.83
N LEU A 84 -3.01 -15.75 11.82
CA LEU A 84 -4.02 -15.21 12.72
C LEU A 84 -5.43 -15.72 12.40
N VAL A 85 -5.78 -15.79 11.12
CA VAL A 85 -7.11 -16.29 10.72
C VAL A 85 -7.22 -17.81 10.87
N GLY A 86 -6.09 -18.53 10.85
CA GLY A 86 -6.04 -19.97 11.01
C GLY A 86 -6.70 -20.74 9.85
N PRO A 87 -6.84 -22.07 9.99
CA PRO A 87 -7.25 -22.93 8.86
C PRO A 87 -8.72 -22.73 8.43
N ARG A 88 -9.55 -22.12 9.25
CA ARG A 88 -10.95 -21.80 8.93
C ARG A 88 -11.14 -20.39 8.37
N GLY A 89 -10.10 -19.56 8.41
CA GLY A 89 -10.11 -18.24 7.83
C GLY A 89 -9.50 -18.22 6.44
N ARG A 90 -9.51 -17.07 5.81
CA ARG A 90 -9.01 -16.85 4.45
C ARG A 90 -8.26 -15.54 4.35
N VAL A 91 -7.16 -15.52 3.62
CA VAL A 91 -6.46 -14.29 3.25
C VAL A 91 -6.34 -14.22 1.74
N VAL A 92 -6.74 -13.10 1.16
CA VAL A 92 -6.51 -12.81 -0.27
C VAL A 92 -5.35 -11.82 -0.36
N LEU A 93 -4.26 -12.24 -1.00
CA LEU A 93 -3.20 -11.32 -1.44
C LEU A 93 -3.56 -10.81 -2.82
N ALA A 94 -3.87 -9.52 -2.90
CA ALA A 94 -4.21 -8.85 -4.15
C ALA A 94 -3.13 -7.84 -4.54
N ASP A 95 -2.70 -7.86 -5.79
CA ASP A 95 -1.79 -6.86 -6.34
C ASP A 95 -2.13 -6.63 -7.81
N ILE A 96 -1.90 -5.43 -8.33
CA ILE A 96 -2.06 -5.13 -9.75
C ILE A 96 -0.91 -5.71 -10.58
N ASN A 97 0.27 -5.89 -9.96
CA ASN A 97 1.48 -6.36 -10.60
C ASN A 97 1.65 -7.88 -10.44
N GLU A 98 1.53 -8.60 -11.56
CA GLU A 98 1.66 -10.06 -11.61
C GLU A 98 3.05 -10.54 -11.11
N SER A 99 4.12 -9.81 -11.42
CA SER A 99 5.46 -10.17 -10.98
C SER A 99 5.59 -10.13 -9.46
N MET A 100 4.98 -9.13 -8.82
CA MET A 100 4.93 -9.03 -7.37
C MET A 100 4.11 -10.16 -6.74
N LEU A 101 2.96 -10.52 -7.33
CA LEU A 101 2.15 -11.67 -6.89
C LEU A 101 2.94 -12.98 -6.96
N ARG A 102 3.68 -13.19 -8.06
CA ARG A 102 4.51 -14.40 -8.23
C ARG A 102 5.59 -14.49 -7.17
N VAL A 103 6.36 -13.41 -6.98
CA VAL A 103 7.39 -13.35 -5.92
C VAL A 103 6.76 -13.57 -4.54
N GLY A 104 5.62 -12.94 -4.27
CA GLY A 104 4.89 -13.09 -3.00
C GLY A 104 4.43 -14.53 -2.77
N ARG A 105 3.86 -15.17 -3.80
CA ARG A 105 3.41 -16.56 -3.72
C ARG A 105 4.57 -17.49 -3.41
N ASP A 106 5.66 -17.41 -4.16
CA ASP A 106 6.80 -18.30 -4.01
C ASP A 106 7.42 -18.13 -2.61
N LYS A 107 7.59 -16.87 -2.15
CA LYS A 107 8.07 -16.56 -0.80
C LYS A 107 7.15 -17.08 0.33
N LEU A 108 5.84 -17.05 0.14
CA LEU A 108 4.88 -17.56 1.11
C LEU A 108 4.92 -19.09 1.14
N LEU A 109 4.98 -19.76 0.00
CA LEU A 109 5.12 -21.23 -0.10
C LEU A 109 6.41 -21.70 0.56
N ASP A 110 7.54 -21.06 0.33
CA ASP A 110 8.83 -21.37 0.97
C ASP A 110 8.77 -21.25 2.50
N ARG A 111 7.88 -20.39 3.02
CA ARG A 111 7.63 -20.22 4.46
C ARG A 111 6.56 -21.17 5.01
N GLY A 112 6.06 -22.09 4.21
CA GLY A 112 4.97 -23.01 4.58
C GLY A 112 3.62 -22.33 4.77
N VAL A 113 3.41 -21.16 4.13
CA VAL A 113 2.17 -20.39 4.19
C VAL A 113 1.44 -20.54 2.85
N GLY A 114 0.33 -21.28 2.80
CA GLY A 114 -0.36 -21.52 1.53
C GLY A 114 -1.79 -22.02 1.64
N GLY A 115 -2.11 -22.76 2.69
CA GLY A 115 -3.39 -23.49 2.76
C GLY A 115 -4.65 -22.63 2.87
N ASN A 116 -4.52 -21.37 3.27
CA ASN A 116 -5.62 -20.42 3.45
C ASN A 116 -5.34 -19.07 2.78
N VAL A 117 -4.40 -19.03 1.80
CA VAL A 117 -4.03 -17.85 1.04
C VAL A 117 -4.43 -18.02 -0.42
N GLU A 118 -5.16 -17.04 -0.93
CA GLU A 118 -5.53 -16.89 -2.35
C GLU A 118 -4.72 -15.73 -2.96
N TYR A 119 -4.39 -15.83 -4.25
CA TYR A 119 -3.64 -14.82 -4.99
C TYR A 119 -4.50 -14.28 -6.12
N VAL A 120 -4.72 -12.98 -6.14
CA VAL A 120 -5.62 -12.35 -7.12
C VAL A 120 -4.95 -11.12 -7.75
N GLN A 121 -4.81 -11.14 -9.07
CA GLN A 121 -4.42 -9.92 -9.77
C GLN A 121 -5.63 -8.99 -9.83
N ALA A 122 -5.53 -7.82 -9.20
CA ALA A 122 -6.64 -6.88 -9.11
C ALA A 122 -6.18 -5.42 -9.07
N ASN A 123 -6.97 -4.56 -9.71
CA ASN A 123 -6.88 -3.12 -9.52
C ASN A 123 -7.69 -2.72 -8.28
N ALA A 124 -7.07 -1.98 -7.36
CA ALA A 124 -7.71 -1.48 -6.14
C ALA A 124 -8.93 -0.60 -6.43
N GLU A 125 -8.94 0.10 -7.56
CA GLU A 125 -10.03 0.99 -7.99
C GLU A 125 -11.32 0.21 -8.36
N THR A 126 -11.17 -1.07 -8.77
CA THR A 126 -12.28 -1.94 -9.24
C THR A 126 -12.08 -3.37 -8.75
N LEU A 127 -12.17 -3.58 -7.44
CA LEU A 127 -11.95 -4.89 -6.82
C LEU A 127 -12.96 -5.93 -7.31
N PRO A 128 -12.52 -7.11 -7.80
CA PRO A 128 -13.39 -8.13 -8.39
C PRO A 128 -14.00 -9.04 -7.31
N PHE A 129 -14.49 -8.46 -6.24
CA PHE A 129 -15.10 -9.21 -5.14
C PHE A 129 -16.55 -8.71 -4.92
N PRO A 130 -17.45 -9.59 -4.44
CA PRO A 130 -18.78 -9.18 -4.00
C PRO A 130 -18.73 -8.16 -2.84
N ASP A 131 -19.82 -7.43 -2.68
CA ASP A 131 -20.01 -6.54 -1.54
C ASP A 131 -19.94 -7.34 -0.23
N ASN A 132 -19.49 -6.70 0.84
CA ASN A 132 -19.52 -7.25 2.19
C ASN A 132 -18.80 -8.63 2.30
N THR A 133 -17.64 -8.77 1.69
CA THR A 133 -16.89 -10.04 1.64
C THR A 133 -15.86 -10.16 2.76
N PHE A 134 -15.18 -9.07 3.13
CA PHE A 134 -14.01 -9.12 4.01
C PHE A 134 -14.28 -8.51 5.38
N ASP A 135 -13.75 -9.15 6.43
CA ASP A 135 -13.80 -8.65 7.80
C ASP A 135 -12.72 -7.57 8.06
N CYS A 136 -11.62 -7.65 7.31
CA CYS A 136 -10.53 -6.69 7.38
C CYS A 136 -9.90 -6.50 5.99
N ILE A 137 -9.56 -5.25 5.67
CA ILE A 137 -8.81 -4.90 4.46
C ILE A 137 -7.58 -4.10 4.88
N THR A 138 -6.44 -4.42 4.30
CA THR A 138 -5.19 -3.66 4.47
C THR A 138 -4.64 -3.21 3.12
N ILE A 139 -4.07 -2.03 3.10
CA ILE A 139 -3.18 -1.55 2.04
C ILE A 139 -1.98 -0.88 2.69
N ALA A 140 -0.79 -1.43 2.46
CA ALA A 140 0.45 -0.94 3.07
C ALA A 140 1.44 -0.50 1.99
N PHE A 141 1.79 0.80 1.99
CA PHE A 141 2.74 1.42 1.05
C PHE A 141 2.36 1.26 -0.43
N GLY A 142 1.06 1.11 -0.70
CA GLY A 142 0.51 0.92 -2.04
C GLY A 142 -0.41 2.05 -2.51
N LEU A 143 -1.14 2.71 -1.60
CA LEU A 143 -2.18 3.67 -1.95
C LEU A 143 -1.63 4.90 -2.70
N ARG A 144 -0.41 5.33 -2.41
CA ARG A 144 0.23 6.47 -3.12
C ARG A 144 0.38 6.23 -4.62
N ASN A 145 0.49 4.97 -5.05
CA ASN A 145 0.67 4.58 -6.44
C ASN A 145 -0.65 4.45 -7.22
N VAL A 146 -1.78 4.37 -6.51
CA VAL A 146 -3.11 4.28 -7.12
C VAL A 146 -3.44 5.57 -7.86
N THR A 147 -4.04 5.45 -9.05
CA THR A 147 -4.38 6.58 -9.91
C THR A 147 -5.54 7.36 -9.35
N ASP A 148 -6.68 6.71 -9.12
CA ASP A 148 -7.87 7.27 -8.46
C ASP A 148 -8.02 6.68 -7.06
N LYS A 149 -7.48 7.42 -6.07
CA LYS A 149 -7.51 7.00 -4.66
C LYS A 149 -8.92 6.97 -4.09
N ASP A 150 -9.80 7.89 -4.55
CA ASP A 150 -11.18 7.93 -4.10
C ASP A 150 -11.96 6.73 -4.63
N ALA A 151 -11.77 6.34 -5.89
CA ALA A 151 -12.35 5.13 -6.45
C ALA A 151 -11.86 3.88 -5.69
N ALA A 152 -10.57 3.80 -5.38
CA ALA A 152 -10.01 2.69 -4.63
C ALA A 152 -10.59 2.60 -3.21
N LEU A 153 -10.68 3.71 -2.49
CA LEU A 153 -11.25 3.74 -1.14
C LEU A 153 -12.73 3.35 -1.16
N ARG A 154 -13.52 3.83 -2.14
CA ARG A 154 -14.92 3.39 -2.33
C ARG A 154 -15.02 1.90 -2.66
N SER A 155 -14.14 1.39 -3.52
CA SER A 155 -14.09 -0.04 -3.87
C SER A 155 -13.75 -0.90 -2.66
N MET A 156 -12.80 -0.47 -1.81
CA MET A 156 -12.47 -1.13 -0.55
C MET A 156 -13.64 -1.10 0.44
N ALA A 157 -14.29 0.05 0.62
CA ALA A 157 -15.45 0.18 1.50
C ALA A 157 -16.62 -0.69 1.04
N ARG A 158 -16.84 -0.84 -0.27
CA ARG A 158 -17.87 -1.71 -0.85
C ARG A 158 -17.68 -3.17 -0.46
N VAL A 159 -16.48 -3.71 -0.63
CA VAL A 159 -16.19 -5.13 -0.37
C VAL A 159 -15.96 -5.44 1.12
N LEU A 160 -15.85 -4.43 1.97
CA LEU A 160 -15.74 -4.57 3.42
C LEU A 160 -17.12 -4.89 4.01
N LYS A 161 -17.20 -5.82 4.96
CA LYS A 161 -18.44 -6.14 5.71
C LYS A 161 -18.82 -5.01 6.65
N PRO A 162 -20.11 -4.84 7.00
CA PRO A 162 -20.50 -4.05 8.17
C PRO A 162 -19.75 -4.53 9.43
N GLY A 163 -19.21 -3.60 10.22
CA GLY A 163 -18.31 -3.88 11.34
C GLY A 163 -16.85 -4.17 10.95
N GLY A 164 -16.58 -4.34 9.66
CA GLY A 164 -15.24 -4.59 9.13
C GLY A 164 -14.35 -3.34 9.20
N ARG A 165 -13.05 -3.54 9.06
CA ARG A 165 -12.02 -2.49 9.22
C ARG A 165 -11.16 -2.36 7.97
N LEU A 166 -10.97 -1.11 7.52
CA LEU A 166 -9.94 -0.76 6.55
C LEU A 166 -8.76 -0.13 7.27
N LEU A 167 -7.55 -0.64 7.01
CA LEU A 167 -6.31 -0.07 7.49
C LEU A 167 -5.46 0.38 6.30
N VAL A 168 -5.00 1.62 6.34
CA VAL A 168 -4.09 2.20 5.36
C VAL A 168 -2.81 2.59 6.07
N LEU A 169 -1.71 1.87 5.79
CA LEU A 169 -0.37 2.21 6.26
C LEU A 169 0.39 2.87 5.12
N GLU A 170 0.70 4.15 5.25
CA GLU A 170 1.36 4.87 4.15
C GLU A 170 2.30 5.96 4.67
N PHE A 171 3.28 6.32 3.84
CA PHE A 171 4.10 7.49 4.08
C PHE A 171 3.22 8.74 4.13
N SER A 172 3.64 9.70 4.94
CA SER A 172 2.88 10.91 5.17
C SER A 172 3.81 12.11 5.43
N LYS A 173 3.26 13.21 5.90
CA LYS A 173 4.01 14.45 6.12
C LYS A 173 4.33 14.63 7.62
N PRO A 174 5.61 14.64 8.02
CA PRO A 174 5.99 14.95 9.40
C PRO A 174 5.44 16.29 9.85
N GLY A 175 4.86 16.34 11.04
CA GLY A 175 4.36 17.59 11.63
C GLY A 175 5.47 18.53 12.12
N ASN A 176 6.68 18.01 12.35
CA ASN A 176 7.83 18.81 12.79
C ASN A 176 8.64 19.29 11.57
N PRO A 177 8.81 20.61 11.35
CA PRO A 177 9.52 21.17 10.20
C PRO A 177 10.98 20.70 10.07
N LEU A 178 11.69 20.51 11.20
CA LEU A 178 13.08 20.04 11.18
C LEU A 178 13.15 18.59 10.74
N LEU A 179 12.26 17.74 11.24
CA LEU A 179 12.16 16.35 10.84
C LEU A 179 11.79 16.23 9.36
N ASN A 180 10.84 17.07 8.90
CA ASN A 180 10.43 17.10 7.51
C ASN A 180 11.62 17.44 6.60
N ARG A 181 12.40 18.49 6.93
CA ARG A 181 13.58 18.88 6.15
C ARG A 181 14.65 17.79 6.13
N ALA A 182 14.94 17.19 7.28
CA ALA A 182 15.91 16.08 7.35
C ALA A 182 15.47 14.87 6.55
N TYR A 183 14.16 14.55 6.58
CA TYR A 183 13.60 13.47 5.78
C TYR A 183 13.59 13.79 4.28
N ASP A 184 13.39 15.05 3.89
CA ASP A 184 13.52 15.51 2.50
C ASP A 184 14.95 15.35 2.00
N ASP A 185 15.93 15.83 2.76
CA ASP A 185 17.35 15.71 2.41
C ASP A 185 17.77 14.24 2.24
N TYR A 186 17.32 13.37 3.15
CA TYR A 186 17.51 11.94 3.04
C TYR A 186 16.87 11.36 1.77
N SER A 187 15.59 11.67 1.52
CA SER A 187 14.79 11.06 0.46
C SER A 187 15.24 11.48 -0.95
N PHE A 188 15.66 12.74 -1.12
CA PHE A 188 16.00 13.27 -2.45
C PHE A 188 17.50 13.23 -2.77
N HIS A 189 18.37 13.23 -1.77
CA HIS A 189 19.80 13.27 -2.01
C HIS A 189 20.51 11.94 -1.68
N LEU A 190 20.15 11.29 -0.58
CA LEU A 190 20.84 10.08 -0.14
C LEU A 190 20.23 8.82 -0.74
N LEU A 191 18.91 8.69 -0.71
CA LEU A 191 18.20 7.49 -1.13
C LEU A 191 18.44 7.12 -2.60
N PRO A 192 18.38 8.04 -3.61
CA PRO A 192 18.66 7.70 -5.00
C PRO A 192 20.12 7.24 -5.22
N ARG A 193 21.10 7.83 -4.50
CA ARG A 193 22.50 7.40 -4.55
C ARG A 193 22.68 5.99 -4.00
N MET A 194 22.04 5.68 -2.89
CA MET A 194 22.02 4.33 -2.32
C MET A 194 21.35 3.34 -3.28
N GLY A 195 20.23 3.73 -3.89
CA GLY A 195 19.54 2.93 -4.91
C GLY A 195 20.43 2.60 -6.10
N GLN A 196 21.18 3.58 -6.62
CA GLN A 196 22.15 3.36 -7.68
C GLN A 196 23.24 2.38 -7.27
N LEU A 197 23.79 2.50 -6.07
CA LEU A 197 24.88 1.64 -5.58
C LEU A 197 24.42 0.19 -5.32
N VAL A 198 23.22 0.02 -4.75
CA VAL A 198 22.73 -1.30 -4.28
C VAL A 198 21.93 -2.02 -5.34
N ALA A 199 21.11 -1.29 -6.09
CA ALA A 199 20.17 -1.86 -7.05
C ALA A 199 20.50 -1.52 -8.51
N GLY A 200 21.37 -0.54 -8.78
CA GLY A 200 21.63 -0.02 -10.13
C GLY A 200 20.46 0.79 -10.72
N ASP A 201 19.54 1.27 -9.87
CA ASP A 201 18.26 1.86 -10.28
C ASP A 201 17.96 3.13 -9.46
N ALA A 202 18.55 4.25 -9.86
CA ALA A 202 18.31 5.55 -9.19
C ALA A 202 16.90 6.10 -9.48
N ASP A 203 16.36 5.81 -10.65
CA ASP A 203 15.10 6.40 -11.11
C ASP A 203 13.89 5.83 -10.36
N SER A 204 13.86 4.53 -10.09
CA SER A 204 12.83 3.93 -9.24
C SER A 204 12.86 4.50 -7.82
N TYR A 205 14.03 4.73 -7.25
CA TYR A 205 14.15 5.34 -5.91
C TYR A 205 13.75 6.81 -5.90
N ARG A 206 14.03 7.57 -6.97
CA ARG A 206 13.54 8.94 -7.15
C ARG A 206 12.03 8.97 -7.24
N TYR A 207 11.42 8.11 -8.07
CA TYR A 207 9.96 7.98 -8.16
C TYR A 207 9.33 7.71 -6.79
N LEU A 208 9.94 6.84 -5.97
CA LEU A 208 9.43 6.55 -4.63
C LEU A 208 9.41 7.82 -3.76
N ALA A 209 10.49 8.60 -3.74
CA ALA A 209 10.54 9.86 -2.97
C ALA A 209 9.48 10.86 -3.46
N GLU A 210 9.34 11.03 -4.77
CA GLU A 210 8.36 11.93 -5.37
C GLU A 210 6.92 11.46 -5.10
N SER A 211 6.63 10.17 -5.25
CA SER A 211 5.30 9.61 -4.99
C SER A 211 4.85 9.79 -3.53
N ILE A 212 5.79 9.73 -2.59
CA ILE A 212 5.54 10.04 -1.17
C ILE A 212 5.11 11.50 -1.00
N ARG A 213 5.77 12.44 -1.67
CA ARG A 213 5.43 13.88 -1.58
C ARG A 213 4.09 14.22 -2.20
N MET A 214 3.70 13.49 -3.24
CA MET A 214 2.41 13.66 -3.92
C MET A 214 1.25 12.97 -3.19
N HIS A 215 1.55 12.15 -2.16
CA HIS A 215 0.50 11.51 -1.37
C HIS A 215 -0.20 12.51 -0.45
N PRO A 216 -1.53 12.40 -0.25
CA PRO A 216 -2.27 13.20 0.72
C PRO A 216 -1.67 13.14 2.13
N ASP A 217 -1.77 14.24 2.86
CA ASP A 217 -1.45 14.25 4.29
C ASP A 217 -2.49 13.48 5.13
N GLN A 218 -2.24 13.35 6.42
CA GLN A 218 -3.04 12.54 7.33
C GLN A 218 -4.51 12.98 7.39
N GLU A 219 -4.77 14.28 7.52
CA GLU A 219 -6.15 14.79 7.64
C GLU A 219 -6.89 14.68 6.30
N THR A 220 -6.20 14.96 5.19
CA THR A 220 -6.76 14.79 3.86
C THR A 220 -7.15 13.34 3.60
N LEU A 221 -6.27 12.38 3.89
CA LEU A 221 -6.58 10.96 3.70
C LEU A 221 -7.71 10.49 4.62
N LYS A 222 -7.75 10.98 5.86
CA LYS A 222 -8.87 10.72 6.78
C LYS A 222 -10.19 11.20 6.17
N GLY A 223 -10.23 12.43 5.63
CA GLY A 223 -11.42 12.96 4.96
C GLY A 223 -11.84 12.14 3.73
N MET A 224 -10.87 11.67 2.91
CA MET A 224 -11.14 10.80 1.77
C MET A 224 -11.73 9.45 2.21
N MET A 225 -11.22 8.85 3.28
CA MET A 225 -11.78 7.60 3.85
C MET A 225 -13.21 7.80 4.36
N GLN A 226 -13.50 8.94 5.00
CA GLN A 226 -14.86 9.29 5.44
C GLN A 226 -15.80 9.47 4.24
N ALA A 227 -15.36 10.18 3.20
CA ALA A 227 -16.12 10.37 1.96
C ALA A 227 -16.39 9.05 1.22
N ALA A 228 -15.54 8.04 1.40
CA ALA A 228 -15.75 6.68 0.87
C ALA A 228 -16.77 5.85 1.68
N GLY A 229 -17.37 6.39 2.74
CA GLY A 229 -18.38 5.72 3.57
C GLY A 229 -17.81 4.96 4.78
N LEU A 230 -16.59 5.28 5.19
CA LEU A 230 -16.02 4.73 6.41
C LEU A 230 -16.26 5.67 7.58
N GLU A 231 -16.57 5.10 8.73
CA GLU A 231 -16.82 5.85 9.97
C GLU A 231 -15.71 5.60 11.00
N ARG A 232 -15.70 6.41 12.07
CA ARG A 232 -14.70 6.36 13.13
C ARG A 232 -13.28 6.33 12.58
N VAL A 233 -13.05 7.13 11.52
CA VAL A 233 -11.74 7.21 10.89
C VAL A 233 -10.78 7.95 11.81
N GLU A 234 -9.73 7.27 12.20
CA GLU A 234 -8.65 7.80 13.02
C GLU A 234 -7.30 7.47 12.38
N TYR A 235 -6.26 8.21 12.75
CA TYR A 235 -4.90 7.86 12.36
C TYR A 235 -3.93 7.94 13.55
N THR A 236 -2.85 7.19 13.44
CA THR A 236 -1.72 7.20 14.37
C THR A 236 -0.46 7.55 13.60
N ASN A 237 0.20 8.63 13.99
CA ASN A 237 1.50 9.01 13.45
C ASN A 237 2.59 8.06 13.97
N LEU A 238 3.41 7.57 13.06
CA LEU A 238 4.53 6.70 13.34
C LEU A 238 5.82 7.42 12.94
N THR A 239 6.87 7.24 13.74
CA THR A 239 8.18 7.87 13.50
C THR A 239 8.03 9.39 13.23
N GLY A 240 7.35 10.11 14.14
CA GLY A 240 7.17 11.56 14.02
C GLY A 240 6.27 12.02 12.86
N GLY A 241 5.48 11.12 12.27
CA GLY A 241 4.58 11.43 11.14
C GLY A 241 5.18 11.14 9.76
N ILE A 242 6.39 10.57 9.67
CA ILE A 242 6.96 10.07 8.40
C ILE A 242 6.03 9.01 7.78
N VAL A 243 5.40 8.21 8.63
CA VAL A 243 4.37 7.23 8.26
C VAL A 243 3.15 7.47 9.12
N ALA A 244 1.97 7.24 8.59
CA ALA A 244 0.71 7.22 9.32
C ALA A 244 -0.04 5.91 9.07
N LEU A 245 -0.64 5.38 10.12
CA LEU A 245 -1.58 4.28 10.06
C LEU A 245 -3.00 4.83 10.26
N HIS A 246 -3.79 4.84 9.20
CA HIS A 246 -5.21 5.17 9.24
C HIS A 246 -6.05 3.92 9.46
N ARG A 247 -7.14 4.05 10.21
CA ARG A 247 -8.12 3.00 10.43
C ARG A 247 -9.52 3.59 10.33
N GLY A 248 -10.38 2.97 9.52
CA GLY A 248 -11.80 3.26 9.41
C GLY A 248 -12.63 2.00 9.56
N ILE A 249 -13.90 2.14 9.93
CA ILE A 249 -14.86 1.05 10.12
C ILE A 249 -16.04 1.29 9.18
N LYS A 250 -16.52 0.25 8.52
CA LYS A 250 -17.82 0.27 7.83
C LYS A 250 -18.92 -0.03 8.83
N LEU A 251 -19.93 0.83 8.94
CA LEU A 251 -21.13 0.59 9.76
C LEU A 251 -22.26 -0.03 8.97
#